data_98d98b47e06c6634e70e734e383152b0
#
_entry.id   98d98b47e06c6634e70e734e383152b0
#
_cell.length_a   1.000
_cell.length_b   1.000
_cell.length_c   1.000
_cell.angle_alpha   90.00
_cell.angle_beta   90.00
_cell.angle_gamma   90.00
#
_symmetry.space_group_name_H-M   'P 1'
#
loop_
_entity.id
_entity.type
_entity.pdbx_description
1 polymer ?
#
loop_
_entity_poly.entity_id
_entity_poly.type
_entity_poly.pdbx_seq_one_letter_code
_entity_poly.pdbx_strand_id
1 'polypeptide(L)'
;MTRRATILYETRCVRWALLALALLWPGSDALAADEPDLIFRRSTVFKWLTPNDKLATYGVDDPEVEGVACHFTVPERGGIKGWLGVAEEVSDISLACRQIGPIHFKNKMEQGDDMFRQRLSLFFKKMQIVRGCDAKRNVLVYMVYSDRLIEGSPKNSTSSVPIMPWGSGDTAVQQCGEFIR
;
A
#
# COMPACT_ATOMS: atom_id res chain seq x y z
N MET A 1 63.11 -19.42 34.62
CA MET A 1 61.89 -20.19 34.32
C MET A 1 60.72 -19.43 34.92
N THR A 2 60.01 -18.60 34.14
CA THR A 2 58.70 -18.03 34.45
C THR A 2 58.35 -16.91 33.48
N ARG A 3 57.94 -17.25 32.24
CA ARG A 3 57.31 -16.31 31.30
C ARG A 3 56.46 -17.08 30.25
N ARG A 4 55.47 -17.84 30.69
CA ARG A 4 54.51 -18.49 29.76
C ARG A 4 53.05 -18.56 30.22
N ALA A 5 52.67 -17.83 31.26
CA ALA A 5 51.33 -17.95 31.83
C ALA A 5 50.39 -16.74 31.57
N THR A 6 50.87 -15.62 31.00
CA THR A 6 50.10 -14.37 30.92
C THR A 6 49.39 -14.12 29.56
N ILE A 7 49.69 -14.89 28.51
CA ILE A 7 49.13 -14.64 27.16
C ILE A 7 47.81 -15.35 26.91
N LEU A 8 47.45 -16.34 27.72
CA LEU A 8 46.22 -17.12 27.48
C LEU A 8 44.93 -16.54 28.15
N TYR A 9 45.05 -15.53 29.00
CA TYR A 9 43.94 -14.95 29.70
C TYR A 9 43.25 -13.79 28.93
N GLU A 10 43.98 -13.06 28.12
CA GLU A 10 43.44 -11.92 27.38
C GLU A 10 42.58 -12.31 26.16
N THR A 11 42.85 -13.46 25.56
CA THR A 11 42.08 -13.90 24.37
C THR A 11 40.68 -14.45 24.69
N ARG A 12 40.42 -14.81 25.96
CA ARG A 12 39.09 -15.31 26.39
C ARG A 12 38.12 -14.19 26.71
N CYS A 13 38.57 -13.07 27.27
CA CYS A 13 37.73 -11.94 27.60
C CYS A 13 37.22 -11.20 26.35
N VAL A 14 38.01 -11.10 25.30
CA VAL A 14 37.63 -10.42 24.05
C VAL A 14 36.56 -11.21 23.28
N ARG A 15 36.59 -12.55 23.37
CA ARG A 15 35.57 -13.39 22.69
C ARG A 15 34.20 -13.33 23.32
N TRP A 16 34.08 -13.09 24.64
CA TRP A 16 32.82 -12.94 25.33
C TRP A 16 32.18 -11.54 25.17
N ALA A 17 33.01 -10.51 24.98
CA ALA A 17 32.54 -9.15 24.73
C ALA A 17 31.92 -8.97 23.34
N LEU A 18 32.38 -9.72 22.32
CA LEU A 18 31.81 -9.67 20.97
C LEU A 18 30.50 -10.44 20.83
N LEU A 19 30.24 -11.43 21.66
CA LEU A 19 28.98 -12.18 21.69
C LEU A 19 27.83 -11.43 22.41
N ALA A 20 28.15 -10.52 23.33
CA ALA A 20 27.15 -9.73 24.03
C ALA A 20 26.64 -8.52 23.24
N LEU A 21 27.35 -8.05 22.20
CA LEU A 21 26.98 -6.90 21.40
C LEU A 21 25.98 -7.25 20.27
N ALA A 22 25.81 -8.53 19.95
CA ALA A 22 24.88 -9.00 18.93
C ALA A 22 23.40 -9.11 19.38
N LEU A 23 23.12 -8.95 20.67
CA LEU A 23 21.79 -9.13 21.27
C LEU A 23 21.00 -7.82 21.51
N LEU A 24 21.56 -6.67 21.11
CA LEU A 24 20.91 -5.35 21.27
C LEU A 24 20.52 -4.70 19.95
N TRP A 25 20.31 -5.47 18.89
CA TRP A 25 19.61 -4.93 17.72
C TRP A 25 18.12 -4.87 18.06
N PRO A 26 17.56 -3.69 18.26
CA PRO A 26 16.11 -3.59 18.31
C PRO A 26 15.62 -4.11 16.97
N GLY A 27 14.82 -5.15 16.99
CA GLY A 27 14.07 -5.57 15.83
C GLY A 27 13.31 -4.33 15.34
N SER A 28 13.73 -3.78 14.21
CA SER A 28 12.91 -2.83 13.51
C SER A 28 11.70 -3.63 13.04
N ASP A 29 10.59 -3.51 13.77
CA ASP A 29 9.28 -3.78 13.22
C ASP A 29 9.13 -2.77 12.07
N ALA A 30 9.65 -3.15 10.90
CA ALA A 30 9.25 -2.51 9.67
C ALA A 30 7.75 -2.72 9.62
N LEU A 31 7.00 -1.65 9.82
CA LEU A 31 5.60 -1.58 9.44
C LEU A 31 5.57 -2.03 7.98
N ALA A 32 5.23 -3.28 7.77
CA ALA A 32 4.92 -3.81 6.46
C ALA A 32 3.71 -2.99 6.02
N ALA A 33 3.94 -2.01 5.14
CA ALA A 33 2.86 -1.45 4.37
C ALA A 33 2.22 -2.67 3.69
N ASP A 34 0.92 -2.90 3.95
CA ASP A 34 0.20 -4.03 3.38
C ASP A 34 0.42 -4.00 1.87
N GLU A 35 1.18 -4.98 1.39
CA GLU A 35 1.43 -5.13 -0.04
C GLU A 35 0.11 -5.55 -0.67
N PRO A 36 -0.36 -4.87 -1.74
CA PRO A 36 -1.67 -5.16 -2.30
C PRO A 36 -1.70 -6.57 -2.89
N ASP A 37 -2.78 -7.28 -2.64
CA ASP A 37 -2.99 -8.64 -3.12
C ASP A 37 -3.21 -8.67 -4.63
N LEU A 38 -2.36 -9.36 -5.35
CA LEU A 38 -2.59 -9.60 -6.77
C LEU A 38 -3.74 -10.58 -6.98
N ILE A 39 -4.84 -10.10 -7.58
CA ILE A 39 -6.00 -10.92 -7.88
C ILE A 39 -5.83 -11.66 -9.20
N PHE A 40 -5.54 -10.94 -10.28
CA PHE A 40 -5.23 -11.54 -11.59
C PHE A 40 -4.49 -10.58 -12.51
N ARG A 41 -3.90 -11.16 -13.56
CA ARG A 41 -3.31 -10.43 -14.69
C ARG A 41 -3.95 -10.89 -16.01
N ARG A 42 -4.16 -9.94 -16.94
CA ARG A 42 -4.67 -10.23 -18.28
C ARG A 42 -3.77 -9.57 -19.32
N SER A 43 -3.25 -10.37 -20.27
CA SER A 43 -2.53 -9.81 -21.43
C SER A 43 -3.51 -9.08 -22.34
N THR A 44 -3.13 -7.87 -22.79
CA THR A 44 -3.95 -7.01 -23.65
C THR A 44 -3.46 -7.00 -25.09
N VAL A 45 -2.15 -7.22 -25.31
CA VAL A 45 -1.52 -7.19 -26.63
C VAL A 45 -0.58 -8.36 -26.76
N PHE A 46 -0.63 -9.08 -27.91
CA PHE A 46 0.33 -10.10 -28.25
C PHE A 46 1.52 -9.48 -28.98
N LYS A 47 2.73 -9.66 -28.46
CA LYS A 47 4.00 -9.24 -29.05
C LYS A 47 4.88 -10.44 -29.32
N TRP A 48 5.41 -10.59 -30.55
CA TRP A 48 6.19 -11.77 -30.95
C TRP A 48 7.58 -11.86 -30.32
N LEU A 49 8.20 -10.74 -29.99
CA LEU A 49 9.61 -10.67 -29.57
C LEU A 49 9.82 -10.05 -28.16
N THR A 50 8.77 -9.57 -27.50
CA THR A 50 8.86 -8.94 -26.19
C THR A 50 7.70 -9.41 -25.31
N PRO A 51 7.85 -9.40 -23.97
CA PRO A 51 6.74 -9.66 -23.08
C PRO A 51 5.54 -8.75 -23.37
N ASN A 52 4.34 -9.35 -23.32
CA ASN A 52 3.09 -8.64 -23.60
C ASN A 52 2.77 -7.60 -22.53
N ASP A 53 2.11 -6.53 -22.96
CA ASP A 53 1.46 -5.60 -22.03
C ASP A 53 0.29 -6.31 -21.34
N LYS A 54 0.09 -6.01 -20.06
CA LYS A 54 -0.91 -6.66 -19.21
C LYS A 54 -1.68 -5.61 -18.43
N LEU A 55 -2.88 -5.96 -18.03
CA LEU A 55 -3.60 -5.32 -16.95
C LEU A 55 -3.48 -6.20 -15.71
N ALA A 56 -3.09 -5.62 -14.59
CA ALA A 56 -3.03 -6.29 -13.30
C ALA A 56 -4.07 -5.67 -12.36
N THR A 57 -4.90 -6.51 -11.77
CA THR A 57 -5.89 -6.11 -10.77
C THR A 57 -5.44 -6.56 -9.41
N TYR A 58 -5.45 -5.61 -8.47
CA TYR A 58 -5.05 -5.80 -7.09
C TYR A 58 -6.20 -5.50 -6.15
N GLY A 59 -6.21 -6.16 -4.99
CA GLY A 59 -7.06 -5.88 -3.85
C GLY A 59 -6.28 -5.24 -2.71
N VAL A 60 -6.91 -4.35 -1.97
CA VAL A 60 -6.37 -3.73 -0.76
C VAL A 60 -7.51 -3.37 0.19
N ASP A 61 -7.35 -3.66 1.46
CA ASP A 61 -8.29 -3.26 2.51
C ASP A 61 -7.94 -1.87 3.03
N ASP A 62 -8.93 -1.15 3.56
CA ASP A 62 -8.65 0.12 4.23
C ASP A 62 -8.08 -0.16 5.62
N PRO A 63 -6.84 0.29 5.93
CA PRO A 63 -6.21 0.01 7.21
C PRO A 63 -6.90 0.70 8.41
N GLU A 64 -7.62 1.80 8.17
CA GLU A 64 -8.27 2.61 9.21
C GLU A 64 -9.78 2.43 9.27
N VAL A 65 -10.38 1.86 8.22
CA VAL A 65 -11.83 1.64 8.13
C VAL A 65 -12.10 0.18 7.83
N GLU A 66 -12.38 -0.59 8.85
CA GLU A 66 -12.75 -2.00 8.69
C GLU A 66 -14.05 -2.14 7.90
N GLY A 67 -14.18 -3.25 7.17
CA GLY A 67 -15.36 -3.55 6.38
C GLY A 67 -15.36 -2.89 4.99
N VAL A 68 -14.25 -2.31 4.53
CA VAL A 68 -14.09 -1.79 3.17
C VAL A 68 -12.92 -2.47 2.47
N ALA A 69 -13.16 -2.96 1.26
CA ALA A 69 -12.11 -3.40 0.35
C ALA A 69 -12.17 -2.61 -0.96
N CYS A 70 -11.00 -2.30 -1.51
CA CYS A 70 -10.83 -1.62 -2.78
C CYS A 70 -10.10 -2.53 -3.78
N HIS A 71 -10.56 -2.53 -5.02
CA HIS A 71 -9.88 -3.16 -6.14
C HIS A 71 -9.44 -2.08 -7.12
N PHE A 72 -8.19 -2.14 -7.56
CA PHE A 72 -7.68 -1.23 -8.57
C PHE A 72 -6.94 -1.99 -9.66
N THR A 73 -7.01 -1.46 -10.89
CA THR A 73 -6.35 -2.06 -12.05
C THR A 73 -5.37 -1.08 -12.62
N VAL A 74 -4.13 -1.56 -12.82
CA VAL A 74 -3.04 -0.79 -13.42
C VAL A 74 -2.49 -1.51 -14.63
N PRO A 75 -2.06 -0.79 -15.68
CA PRO A 75 -1.34 -1.37 -16.80
C PRO A 75 0.10 -1.70 -16.42
N GLU A 76 0.52 -2.93 -16.68
CA GLU A 76 1.91 -3.38 -16.60
C GLU A 76 2.46 -3.53 -18.01
N ARG A 77 3.50 -2.77 -18.37
CA ARG A 77 4.16 -2.90 -19.67
C ARG A 77 5.19 -4.01 -19.65
N GLY A 78 5.16 -4.82 -20.70
CA GLY A 78 6.17 -5.82 -21.00
C GLY A 78 7.40 -5.22 -21.70
N GLY A 79 8.54 -5.97 -21.66
CA GLY A 79 9.77 -5.63 -22.38
C GLY A 79 10.74 -4.72 -21.62
N ILE A 80 11.89 -4.46 -22.26
CA ILE A 80 13.02 -3.71 -21.67
C ILE A 80 12.58 -2.28 -21.26
N LYS A 81 11.70 -1.64 -22.02
CA LYS A 81 11.18 -0.31 -21.70
C LYS A 81 10.32 -0.30 -20.42
N GLY A 82 9.55 -1.37 -20.18
CA GLY A 82 8.80 -1.55 -18.95
C GLY A 82 9.71 -1.77 -17.74
N TRP A 83 10.75 -2.58 -17.93
CA TRP A 83 11.75 -2.87 -16.89
C TRP A 83 12.57 -1.63 -16.49
N LEU A 84 12.91 -0.74 -17.45
CA LEU A 84 13.64 0.50 -17.19
C LEU A 84 12.75 1.64 -16.66
N GLY A 85 11.44 1.44 -16.54
CA GLY A 85 10.51 2.47 -16.07
C GLY A 85 10.39 3.70 -16.98
N VAL A 86 10.96 3.64 -18.20
CA VAL A 86 11.07 4.78 -19.14
C VAL A 86 9.83 4.93 -20.02
N ALA A 87 8.94 3.92 -20.02
CA ALA A 87 7.74 3.94 -20.85
C ALA A 87 6.62 4.72 -20.14
N GLU A 88 6.68 6.03 -20.22
CA GLU A 88 5.66 6.92 -19.70
C GLU A 88 4.58 7.21 -20.74
N GLU A 89 3.58 6.36 -20.82
CA GLU A 89 2.29 6.72 -21.36
C GLU A 89 1.25 6.72 -20.25
N VAL A 90 0.29 7.58 -20.40
CA VAL A 90 -0.80 7.84 -19.48
C VAL A 90 -1.46 6.52 -19.05
N SER A 91 -1.24 6.11 -17.83
CA SER A 91 -1.86 4.91 -17.28
C SER A 91 -3.21 5.30 -16.72
N ASP A 92 -4.28 4.85 -17.36
CA ASP A 92 -5.61 4.91 -16.74
C ASP A 92 -5.65 3.91 -15.58
N ILE A 93 -5.97 4.41 -14.39
CA ILE A 93 -6.15 3.58 -13.20
C ILE A 93 -7.64 3.52 -12.91
N SER A 94 -8.20 2.33 -12.82
CA SER A 94 -9.57 2.14 -12.34
C SER A 94 -9.58 1.82 -10.86
N LEU A 95 -10.61 2.28 -10.15
CA LEU A 95 -10.84 2.02 -8.74
C LEU A 95 -12.27 1.58 -8.50
N ALA A 96 -12.46 0.55 -7.70
CA ALA A 96 -13.77 0.12 -7.21
C ALA A 96 -13.64 -0.30 -5.75
N CYS A 97 -14.25 0.45 -4.84
CA CYS A 97 -14.32 0.13 -3.42
C CYS A 97 -15.74 -0.32 -3.06
N ARG A 98 -15.83 -1.26 -2.11
CA ARG A 98 -17.12 -1.82 -1.65
C ARG A 98 -17.08 -2.05 -0.16
N GLN A 99 -18.24 -1.91 0.46
CA GLN A 99 -18.47 -2.45 1.79
C GLN A 99 -18.50 -3.98 1.70
N ILE A 100 -17.69 -4.64 2.51
CA ILE A 100 -17.54 -6.10 2.58
C ILE A 100 -17.85 -6.67 3.97
N GLY A 101 -18.16 -5.81 4.92
CA GLY A 101 -18.46 -6.14 6.31
C GLY A 101 -19.12 -4.96 7.03
N PRO A 102 -19.40 -5.08 8.35
CA PRO A 102 -19.80 -3.92 9.14
C PRO A 102 -18.67 -2.89 9.13
N ILE A 103 -19.04 -1.61 8.97
CA ILE A 103 -18.07 -0.52 8.97
C ILE A 103 -17.69 -0.19 10.40
N HIS A 104 -16.37 -0.16 10.65
CA HIS A 104 -15.81 0.28 11.92
C HIS A 104 -14.59 1.19 11.69
N PHE A 105 -14.69 2.43 12.18
CA PHE A 105 -13.60 3.40 12.15
C PHE A 105 -12.67 3.16 13.34
N LYS A 106 -11.38 2.88 13.08
CA LYS A 106 -10.37 2.69 14.13
C LYS A 106 -9.94 4.01 14.74
N ASN A 107 -9.82 5.03 13.90
CA ASN A 107 -9.32 6.36 14.30
C ASN A 107 -10.10 7.48 13.61
N LYS A 108 -9.86 8.71 14.07
CA LYS A 108 -10.30 9.90 13.33
C LYS A 108 -9.39 10.12 12.14
N MET A 109 -9.95 10.54 11.01
CA MET A 109 -9.27 10.79 9.75
C MET A 109 -9.44 12.23 9.29
N GLU A 110 -8.58 12.68 8.40
CA GLU A 110 -8.72 13.95 7.67
C GLU A 110 -9.30 13.70 6.28
N GLN A 111 -9.91 14.73 5.70
CA GLN A 111 -10.40 14.64 4.32
C GLN A 111 -9.22 14.54 3.35
N GLY A 112 -9.19 13.47 2.57
CA GLY A 112 -8.11 13.21 1.64
C GLY A 112 -6.90 12.48 2.23
N ASP A 113 -7.05 11.88 3.42
CA ASP A 113 -6.01 11.04 4.02
C ASP A 113 -5.60 9.89 3.10
N ASP A 114 -4.31 9.61 3.08
CA ASP A 114 -3.77 8.45 2.35
C ASP A 114 -4.32 7.14 2.96
N MET A 115 -5.00 6.36 2.13
CA MET A 115 -5.40 5.00 2.43
C MET A 115 -4.31 4.02 1.98
N PHE A 116 -3.75 4.24 0.79
CA PHE A 116 -2.75 3.38 0.20
C PHE A 116 -1.83 4.17 -0.73
N ARG A 117 -0.53 3.85 -0.69
CA ARG A 117 0.47 4.48 -1.55
C ARG A 117 1.46 3.46 -2.08
N GLN A 118 1.59 3.36 -3.40
CA GLN A 118 2.54 2.47 -4.06
C GLN A 118 3.40 3.22 -5.09
N ARG A 119 4.70 2.92 -5.12
CA ARG A 119 5.59 3.41 -6.16
C ARG A 119 5.48 2.49 -7.38
N LEU A 120 4.92 2.99 -8.47
CA LEU A 120 4.73 2.24 -9.74
C LEU A 120 5.98 2.21 -10.62
N SER A 121 6.94 3.14 -10.43
CA SER A 121 8.21 3.14 -11.15
C SER A 121 9.34 3.73 -10.30
N LEU A 122 10.60 3.37 -10.64
CA LEU A 122 11.78 3.84 -9.92
C LEU A 122 11.96 5.37 -9.97
N PHE A 123 11.42 6.04 -10.99
CA PHE A 123 11.75 7.43 -11.26
C PHE A 123 10.59 8.43 -11.24
N PHE A 124 9.35 8.06 -11.61
CA PHE A 124 8.36 9.11 -11.92
C PHE A 124 6.91 8.90 -11.50
N LYS A 125 6.49 7.71 -11.05
CA LYS A 125 5.07 7.47 -10.75
C LYS A 125 4.85 6.88 -9.36
N LYS A 126 4.09 7.62 -8.56
CA LYS A 126 3.47 7.11 -7.35
C LYS A 126 1.97 7.03 -7.60
N MET A 127 1.37 5.91 -7.32
CA MET A 127 -0.08 5.77 -7.21
C MET A 127 -0.46 5.99 -5.76
N GLN A 128 -1.51 6.76 -5.54
CA GLN A 128 -2.07 7.03 -4.23
C GLN A 128 -3.57 6.78 -4.27
N ILE A 129 -4.07 6.14 -3.22
CA ILE A 129 -5.51 6.07 -2.95
C ILE A 129 -5.72 6.88 -1.68
N VAL A 130 -6.58 7.88 -1.78
CA VAL A 130 -6.98 8.72 -0.65
C VAL A 130 -8.44 8.47 -0.33
N ARG A 131 -8.83 8.68 0.92
CA ARG A 131 -10.21 8.58 1.37
C ARG A 131 -10.73 9.88 1.95
N GLY A 132 -12.04 10.03 1.88
CA GLY A 132 -12.78 11.11 2.51
C GLY A 132 -14.17 10.66 2.88
N CYS A 133 -14.92 11.51 3.53
CA CYS A 133 -16.29 11.28 3.96
C CYS A 133 -17.21 12.37 3.41
N ASP A 134 -18.26 11.99 2.69
CA ASP A 134 -19.43 12.82 2.46
C ASP A 134 -20.37 12.65 3.68
N ALA A 135 -20.18 13.49 4.69
CA ALA A 135 -20.92 13.43 5.94
C ALA A 135 -22.44 13.63 5.74
N LYS A 136 -22.85 14.40 4.72
CA LYS A 136 -24.25 14.63 4.42
C LYS A 136 -24.99 13.37 3.99
N ARG A 137 -24.27 12.49 3.28
CA ARG A 137 -24.85 11.26 2.72
C ARG A 137 -24.43 10.00 3.44
N ASN A 138 -23.53 10.12 4.43
CA ASN A 138 -22.86 9.02 5.12
C ASN A 138 -22.19 8.05 4.15
N VAL A 139 -21.33 8.59 3.28
CA VAL A 139 -20.65 7.87 2.22
C VAL A 139 -19.14 8.07 2.33
N LEU A 140 -18.39 6.98 2.36
CA LEU A 140 -16.93 7.04 2.16
C LEU A 140 -16.63 7.24 0.67
N VAL A 141 -15.71 8.14 0.38
CA VAL A 141 -15.29 8.47 -0.98
C VAL A 141 -13.81 8.17 -1.11
N TYR A 142 -13.47 7.30 -2.02
CA TYR A 142 -12.10 6.92 -2.35
C TYR A 142 -11.72 7.47 -3.72
N MET A 143 -10.53 8.04 -3.82
CA MET A 143 -10.00 8.52 -5.09
C MET A 143 -8.59 7.98 -5.29
N VAL A 144 -8.36 7.33 -6.43
CA VAL A 144 -7.03 6.95 -6.88
C VAL A 144 -6.51 7.99 -7.88
N TYR A 145 -5.25 8.35 -7.75
CA TYR A 145 -4.55 9.18 -8.73
C TYR A 145 -3.08 8.82 -8.81
N SER A 146 -2.43 9.23 -9.91
CA SER A 146 -0.99 9.09 -10.08
C SER A 146 -0.33 10.45 -10.07
N ASP A 147 0.71 10.61 -9.22
CA ASP A 147 1.54 11.83 -9.25
C ASP A 147 2.27 11.91 -10.57
N ARG A 148 2.21 13.09 -11.21
CA ARG A 148 2.99 13.44 -12.38
C ARG A 148 3.98 14.54 -12.02
N LEU A 149 5.23 14.38 -12.48
CA LEU A 149 6.25 15.43 -12.42
C LEU A 149 6.21 16.38 -13.62
N ILE A 150 5.32 16.16 -14.60
CA ILE A 150 5.21 16.91 -15.84
C ILE A 150 3.83 17.57 -15.91
N GLU A 151 3.73 18.73 -16.55
CA GLU A 151 2.50 19.54 -16.67
C GLU A 151 1.27 18.71 -17.12
N GLY A 152 0.13 18.96 -16.50
CA GLY A 152 -1.17 18.38 -16.79
C GLY A 152 -1.85 17.79 -15.56
N SER A 153 -3.16 17.58 -15.66
CA SER A 153 -3.95 16.96 -14.59
C SER A 153 -3.62 15.47 -14.46
N PRO A 154 -3.41 14.97 -13.24
CA PRO A 154 -3.22 13.54 -13.01
C PRO A 154 -4.47 12.76 -13.42
N LYS A 155 -4.29 11.57 -14.01
CA LYS A 155 -5.38 10.63 -14.22
C LYS A 155 -5.88 10.16 -12.87
N ASN A 156 -7.19 10.14 -12.71
CA ASN A 156 -7.84 9.78 -11.47
C ASN A 156 -9.12 8.95 -11.72
N SER A 157 -9.53 8.25 -10.68
CA SER A 157 -10.81 7.54 -10.63
C SER A 157 -11.37 7.63 -9.21
N THR A 158 -12.68 7.75 -9.09
CA THR A 158 -13.37 7.88 -7.80
C THR A 158 -14.34 6.73 -7.60
N SER A 159 -14.38 6.19 -6.37
CA SER A 159 -15.34 5.19 -5.93
C SER A 159 -16.01 5.64 -4.64
N SER A 160 -17.32 5.42 -4.55
CA SER A 160 -18.13 5.77 -3.37
C SER A 160 -18.66 4.51 -2.71
N VAL A 161 -18.57 4.46 -1.38
CA VAL A 161 -19.03 3.35 -0.54
C VAL A 161 -20.05 3.88 0.46
N PRO A 162 -21.35 3.73 0.20
CA PRO A 162 -22.39 4.03 1.18
C PRO A 162 -22.19 3.15 2.42
N ILE A 163 -22.30 3.76 3.60
CA ILE A 163 -22.23 3.03 4.87
C ILE A 163 -23.62 2.52 5.18
N MET A 164 -23.80 1.21 5.07
CA MET A 164 -25.10 0.54 5.22
C MET A 164 -25.05 -0.47 6.36
N PRO A 165 -26.20 -0.79 6.99
CA PRO A 165 -26.30 -1.90 7.93
C PRO A 165 -25.80 -3.20 7.27
N TRP A 166 -25.01 -3.99 8.01
CA TRP A 166 -24.48 -5.26 7.53
C TRP A 166 -25.16 -6.44 8.20
N GLY A 167 -26.07 -7.07 7.49
CA GLY A 167 -26.85 -8.18 8.01
C GLY A 167 -28.01 -7.76 8.93
N SER A 168 -28.75 -8.76 9.44
CA SER A 168 -29.99 -8.55 10.19
C SER A 168 -29.77 -8.11 11.67
N GLY A 169 -28.56 -8.17 12.16
CA GLY A 169 -28.22 -7.82 13.55
C GLY A 169 -27.55 -6.45 13.72
N ASP A 170 -27.14 -5.83 12.64
CA ASP A 170 -26.45 -4.54 12.67
C ASP A 170 -27.48 -3.40 12.56
N THR A 171 -27.91 -2.90 13.71
CA THR A 171 -28.90 -1.80 13.79
C THR A 171 -28.26 -0.42 13.94
N ALA A 172 -26.96 -0.34 14.26
CA ALA A 172 -26.26 0.91 14.52
C ALA A 172 -25.19 1.17 13.45
N VAL A 173 -25.55 1.98 12.46
CA VAL A 173 -24.61 2.40 11.40
C VAL A 173 -23.80 3.60 11.88
N GLN A 174 -22.45 3.49 11.86
CA GLN A 174 -21.58 4.60 12.18
C GLN A 174 -21.73 5.75 11.17
N GLN A 175 -21.66 6.98 11.65
CA GLN A 175 -21.68 8.16 10.79
C GLN A 175 -20.26 8.62 10.51
N CYS A 176 -19.81 8.56 9.26
CA CYS A 176 -18.43 8.92 8.93
C CYS A 176 -18.08 10.38 9.30
N GLY A 177 -19.05 11.27 9.34
CA GLY A 177 -18.87 12.66 9.76
C GLY A 177 -18.38 12.83 11.20
N GLU A 178 -18.66 11.87 12.09
CA GLU A 178 -18.21 11.89 13.50
C GLU A 178 -16.71 11.58 13.61
N PHE A 179 -16.12 10.98 12.58
CA PHE A 179 -14.71 10.58 12.52
C PHE A 179 -13.83 11.53 11.70
N ILE A 180 -14.38 12.60 11.15
CA ILE A 180 -13.59 13.67 10.49
C ILE A 180 -13.06 14.63 11.54
N ARG A 181 -11.76 15.04 11.38
CA ARG A 181 -11.09 16.08 12.17
C ARG A 181 -11.27 17.45 11.53
#